data_f52fedcb2990643c44efd424ceaafc8f
#
_entry.id   f52fedcb2990643c44efd424ceaafc8f
#
_cell.length_a   1.000
_cell.length_b   1.000
_cell.length_c   1.000
_cell.angle_alpha   90.00
_cell.angle_beta   90.00
_cell.angle_gamma   90.00
#
_symmetry.space_group_name_H-M   'P 1'
#
loop_
_entity.id
_entity.type
_entity.pdbx_description
1 polymer ?
#
loop_
_entity_poly.entity_id
_entity_poly.type
_entity_poly.pdbx_seq_one_letter_code
_entity_poly.pdbx_strand_id
1 'polypeptide(L)'
;MLVETIVVIALISPISVSTAWSLRNDVNHYWKTLLIGLGPVVDAWVVWFFISLFDLSLVATWSSVFAFGVMSNLLIAAILSPRRLLVFRLAMQNIRKRSRQSALLVAGLLVTSAIITSSLVVGDSLDATMSSEIEAVYGETDVIITHKDQRTGLDLDISQNLTSKFGSTLSSKGVTKNWEHGLETIVTMNSSDGKATPSAKWFAYEDWNGIAVNKVASEELEVSVGDVIMLKWYDSNSDGELKEKFTNLTISEVITMDGKGSMSGTRSPALFTPLDFAQDIQDKFGFVN
;
A
#
# COMPACT_ATOMS: atom_id res chain seq x y z
N MET A 1 0.18 8.74 -20.96
CA MET A 1 1.12 9.46 -21.86
C MET A 1 0.54 10.75 -22.43
N LEU A 2 -0.50 10.76 -23.27
CA LEU A 2 -1.01 11.98 -23.93
C LEU A 2 -1.54 13.03 -22.95
N VAL A 3 -2.29 12.60 -21.92
CA VAL A 3 -2.84 13.47 -20.87
C VAL A 3 -1.72 14.06 -20.01
N GLU A 4 -0.74 13.28 -19.62
CA GLU A 4 0.41 13.70 -18.83
C GLU A 4 1.23 14.75 -19.55
N THR A 5 1.49 14.53 -20.85
CA THR A 5 2.21 15.51 -21.70
C THR A 5 1.45 16.84 -21.79
N ILE A 6 0.13 16.81 -21.94
CA ILE A 6 -0.71 18.02 -21.98
C ILE A 6 -0.64 18.79 -20.65
N VAL A 7 -0.69 18.09 -19.52
CA VAL A 7 -0.61 18.72 -18.19
C VAL A 7 0.77 19.35 -17.97
N VAL A 8 1.86 18.68 -18.38
CA VAL A 8 3.21 19.24 -18.30
C VAL A 8 3.34 20.51 -19.15
N ILE A 9 2.85 20.48 -20.38
CA ILE A 9 2.84 21.66 -21.26
C ILE A 9 2.03 22.80 -20.65
N ALA A 10 0.86 22.50 -20.06
CA ALA A 10 0.02 23.50 -19.42
C ALA A 10 0.68 24.15 -18.20
N LEU A 11 1.45 23.38 -17.42
CA LEU A 11 2.18 23.90 -16.25
C LEU A 11 3.40 24.76 -16.63
N ILE A 12 4.12 24.40 -17.69
CA ILE A 12 5.32 25.12 -18.12
C ILE A 12 4.99 26.34 -18.98
N SER A 13 3.87 26.32 -19.72
CA SER A 13 3.48 27.42 -20.62
C SER A 13 3.39 28.80 -19.94
N PRO A 14 2.84 28.96 -18.71
CA PRO A 14 2.80 30.27 -18.03
C PRO A 14 4.21 30.79 -17.74
N ILE A 15 5.15 29.90 -17.42
CA ILE A 15 6.55 30.26 -17.13
C ILE A 15 7.21 30.76 -18.40
N SER A 16 7.05 30.05 -19.52
CA SER A 16 7.60 30.44 -20.83
C SER A 16 7.01 31.76 -21.33
N VAL A 17 5.68 31.96 -21.12
CA VAL A 17 5.01 33.23 -21.45
C VAL A 17 5.55 34.36 -20.59
N SER A 18 5.71 34.16 -19.29
CA SER A 18 6.28 35.15 -18.37
C SER A 18 7.71 35.51 -18.75
N THR A 19 8.52 34.52 -19.13
CA THR A 19 9.91 34.73 -19.60
C THR A 19 9.93 35.54 -20.90
N ALA A 20 9.09 35.16 -21.86
CA ALA A 20 8.97 35.90 -23.12
C ALA A 20 8.50 37.35 -22.93
N TRP A 21 7.52 37.55 -22.00
CA TRP A 21 7.07 38.89 -21.61
C TRP A 21 8.20 39.73 -21.03
N SER A 22 9.00 39.16 -20.15
CA SER A 22 10.12 39.83 -19.51
C SER A 22 11.22 40.19 -20.48
N LEU A 23 11.35 39.46 -21.60
CA LEU A 23 12.32 39.70 -22.68
C LEU A 23 11.74 40.60 -23.82
N ARG A 24 10.53 41.13 -23.64
CA ARG A 24 9.79 41.84 -24.70
C ARG A 24 10.57 42.98 -25.37
N ASN A 25 11.41 43.69 -24.63
CA ASN A 25 12.15 44.83 -25.11
C ASN A 25 13.58 44.48 -25.59
N ASP A 26 14.10 43.31 -25.26
CA ASP A 26 15.52 42.98 -25.41
C ASP A 26 15.77 41.95 -26.53
N VAL A 27 14.71 41.29 -27.04
CA VAL A 27 14.84 40.17 -27.99
C VAL A 27 13.95 40.36 -29.21
N ASN A 28 14.40 39.92 -30.36
CA ASN A 28 13.66 39.99 -31.62
C ASN A 28 12.34 39.17 -31.57
N HIS A 29 11.32 39.66 -32.27
CA HIS A 29 9.96 39.05 -32.26
C HIS A 29 9.98 37.55 -32.63
N TYR A 30 10.82 37.15 -33.56
CA TYR A 30 10.94 35.75 -33.98
C TYR A 30 11.36 34.81 -32.85
N TRP A 31 12.35 35.17 -32.05
CA TRP A 31 12.80 34.37 -30.89
C TRP A 31 11.79 34.26 -29.80
N LYS A 32 10.93 35.27 -29.57
CA LYS A 32 9.85 35.23 -28.60
C LYS A 32 8.79 34.19 -28.96
N THR A 33 8.38 34.21 -30.24
CA THR A 33 7.38 33.27 -30.76
C THR A 33 7.90 31.84 -30.67
N LEU A 34 9.17 31.63 -31.00
CA LEU A 34 9.82 30.31 -30.91
C LEU A 34 9.94 29.83 -29.46
N LEU A 35 10.26 30.72 -28.52
CA LEU A 35 10.38 30.40 -27.09
C LEU A 35 9.03 30.07 -26.45
N ILE A 36 7.97 30.78 -26.82
CA ILE A 36 6.60 30.50 -26.33
C ILE A 36 6.05 29.21 -26.92
N GLY A 37 6.30 28.91 -28.20
CA GLY A 37 5.74 27.76 -28.89
C GLY A 37 6.53 26.47 -28.66
N LEU A 38 7.85 26.51 -28.77
CA LEU A 38 8.72 25.33 -28.72
C LEU A 38 9.28 25.06 -27.31
N GLY A 39 9.47 26.10 -26.49
CA GLY A 39 10.07 25.96 -25.15
C GLY A 39 9.37 24.90 -24.26
N PRO A 40 8.05 25.01 -24.06
CA PRO A 40 7.32 24.04 -23.23
C PRO A 40 7.37 22.62 -23.78
N VAL A 41 7.41 22.46 -25.10
CA VAL A 41 7.47 21.13 -25.75
C VAL A 41 8.83 20.49 -25.54
N VAL A 42 9.90 21.26 -25.70
CA VAL A 42 11.28 20.77 -25.45
C VAL A 42 11.49 20.45 -23.99
N ASP A 43 11.03 21.30 -23.08
CA ASP A 43 11.11 21.07 -21.63
C ASP A 43 10.34 19.80 -21.24
N ALA A 44 9.13 19.62 -21.75
CA ALA A 44 8.34 18.42 -21.53
C ALA A 44 9.02 17.15 -22.04
N TRP A 45 9.63 17.22 -23.22
CA TRP A 45 10.33 16.08 -23.81
C TRP A 45 11.59 15.69 -23.03
N VAL A 46 12.39 16.66 -22.61
CA VAL A 46 13.60 16.43 -21.80
C VAL A 46 13.22 15.84 -20.44
N VAL A 47 12.19 16.37 -19.79
CA VAL A 47 11.71 15.85 -18.50
C VAL A 47 11.21 14.42 -18.65
N TRP A 48 10.42 14.14 -19.69
CA TRP A 48 9.93 12.78 -19.97
C TRP A 48 11.08 11.79 -20.17
N PHE A 49 12.14 12.20 -20.89
CA PHE A 49 13.34 11.40 -21.09
C PHE A 49 14.04 11.08 -19.76
N PHE A 50 14.17 12.04 -18.84
CA PHE A 50 14.76 11.80 -17.52
C PHE A 50 13.87 10.91 -16.64
N ILE A 51 12.55 11.08 -16.67
CA ILE A 51 11.61 10.26 -15.93
C ILE A 51 11.67 8.79 -16.37
N SER A 52 11.77 8.56 -17.68
CA SER A 52 11.87 7.19 -18.22
C SER A 52 13.17 6.47 -17.84
N LEU A 53 14.18 7.21 -17.40
CA LEU A 53 15.47 6.68 -16.94
C LEU A 53 15.50 6.31 -15.45
N PHE A 54 14.63 6.89 -14.62
CA PHE A 54 14.77 6.86 -13.16
C PHE A 54 13.51 6.40 -12.41
N ASP A 55 12.56 5.74 -12.96
CA ASP A 55 11.35 5.20 -12.28
C ASP A 55 10.90 6.04 -11.05
N LEU A 56 10.71 7.33 -11.27
CA LEU A 56 10.44 8.29 -10.21
C LEU A 56 8.98 8.21 -9.75
N SER A 57 8.73 8.36 -8.45
CA SER A 57 7.39 8.51 -7.90
C SER A 57 6.67 9.72 -8.53
N LEU A 58 5.34 9.68 -8.55
CA LEU A 58 4.49 10.70 -9.19
C LEU A 58 4.79 12.12 -8.68
N VAL A 59 5.05 12.28 -7.38
CA VAL A 59 5.39 13.56 -6.74
C VAL A 59 6.79 14.04 -7.17
N ALA A 60 7.78 13.15 -7.18
CA ALA A 60 9.13 13.47 -7.62
C ALA A 60 9.17 13.86 -9.10
N THR A 61 8.34 13.21 -9.90
CA THR A 61 8.14 13.51 -11.32
C THR A 61 7.64 14.94 -11.52
N TRP A 62 6.54 15.32 -10.86
CA TRP A 62 5.95 16.66 -11.01
C TRP A 62 6.84 17.77 -10.47
N SER A 63 7.53 17.54 -9.34
CA SER A 63 8.46 18.51 -8.77
C SER A 63 9.69 18.71 -9.65
N SER A 64 10.22 17.66 -10.28
CA SER A 64 11.34 17.76 -11.21
C SER A 64 10.97 18.47 -12.51
N VAL A 65 9.76 18.23 -13.06
CA VAL A 65 9.20 18.94 -14.22
C VAL A 65 9.16 20.45 -13.94
N PHE A 66 8.59 20.83 -12.81
CA PHE A 66 8.46 22.24 -12.44
C PHE A 66 9.83 22.90 -12.23
N ALA A 67 10.73 22.27 -11.48
CA ALA A 67 12.07 22.77 -11.22
C ALA A 67 12.89 22.94 -12.52
N PHE A 68 12.82 21.95 -13.40
CA PHE A 68 13.51 22.00 -14.68
C PHE A 68 12.94 23.08 -15.59
N GLY A 69 11.62 23.19 -15.71
CA GLY A 69 10.98 24.23 -16.50
C GLY A 69 11.31 25.64 -16.02
N VAL A 70 11.37 25.88 -14.71
CA VAL A 70 11.80 27.18 -14.15
C VAL A 70 13.27 27.44 -14.47
N MET A 71 14.14 26.45 -14.27
CA MET A 71 15.57 26.57 -14.45
C MET A 71 15.96 26.81 -15.92
N SER A 72 15.37 26.06 -16.87
CA SER A 72 15.60 26.21 -18.29
C SER A 72 15.18 27.61 -18.80
N ASN A 73 14.00 28.08 -18.40
CA ASN A 73 13.50 29.39 -18.75
C ASN A 73 14.36 30.53 -18.18
N LEU A 74 14.83 30.43 -16.94
CA LEU A 74 15.77 31.41 -16.36
C LEU A 74 17.10 31.44 -17.10
N LEU A 75 17.61 30.29 -17.50
CA LEU A 75 18.86 30.14 -18.22
C LEU A 75 18.75 30.74 -19.63
N ILE A 76 17.68 30.46 -20.36
CA ILE A 76 17.37 31.04 -21.67
C ILE A 76 17.20 32.54 -21.55
N ALA A 77 16.50 33.04 -20.52
CA ALA A 77 16.35 34.48 -20.29
C ALA A 77 17.71 35.18 -20.06
N ALA A 78 18.61 34.52 -19.32
CA ALA A 78 19.94 35.04 -19.03
C ALA A 78 20.82 35.10 -20.33
N ILE A 79 20.71 34.07 -21.19
CA ILE A 79 21.51 33.97 -22.42
C ILE A 79 21.02 34.98 -23.48
N LEU A 80 19.70 35.14 -23.66
CA LEU A 80 19.10 35.95 -24.69
C LEU A 80 19.12 37.47 -24.40
N SER A 81 19.40 37.89 -23.17
CA SER A 81 19.43 39.33 -22.82
C SER A 81 20.84 39.79 -22.39
N PRO A 82 21.57 40.55 -23.21
CA PRO A 82 22.90 41.05 -22.87
C PRO A 82 22.91 41.95 -21.62
N ARG A 83 21.82 42.69 -21.36
CA ARG A 83 21.66 43.49 -20.14
C ARG A 83 21.55 42.65 -18.89
N ARG A 84 20.86 41.50 -18.95
CA ARG A 84 20.71 40.54 -17.85
C ARG A 84 22.01 39.77 -17.63
N LEU A 85 22.76 39.49 -18.66
CA LEU A 85 24.10 38.91 -18.54
C LEU A 85 25.02 39.76 -17.67
N LEU A 86 24.87 41.08 -17.76
CA LEU A 86 25.62 42.03 -16.91
C LEU A 86 25.15 41.94 -15.45
N VAL A 87 23.84 41.85 -15.20
CA VAL A 87 23.27 41.64 -13.87
C VAL A 87 23.69 40.28 -13.30
N PHE A 88 23.70 39.23 -14.10
CA PHE A 88 24.19 37.91 -13.74
C PHE A 88 25.67 37.93 -13.36
N ARG A 89 26.47 38.62 -14.14
CA ARG A 89 27.92 38.82 -13.89
C ARG A 89 28.15 39.57 -12.57
N LEU A 90 27.38 40.63 -12.30
CA LEU A 90 27.41 41.36 -11.04
C LEU A 90 26.96 40.51 -9.84
N ALA A 91 25.92 39.71 -10.01
CA ALA A 91 25.45 38.78 -9.00
C ALA A 91 26.51 37.72 -8.67
N MET A 92 27.17 37.17 -9.70
CA MET A 92 28.23 36.19 -9.53
C MET A 92 29.48 36.80 -8.85
N GLN A 93 29.83 38.05 -9.19
CA GLN A 93 30.89 38.76 -8.48
C GLN A 93 30.53 39.05 -6.98
N ASN A 94 29.27 39.33 -6.69
CA ASN A 94 28.79 39.53 -5.31
C ASN A 94 28.84 38.21 -4.51
N ILE A 95 28.45 37.08 -5.11
CA ILE A 95 28.59 35.75 -4.50
C ILE A 95 30.07 35.49 -4.14
N ARG A 96 30.98 35.78 -5.09
CA ARG A 96 32.42 35.58 -4.84
C ARG A 96 32.99 36.49 -3.77
N LYS A 97 32.53 37.74 -3.69
CA LYS A 97 32.94 38.69 -2.64
C LYS A 97 32.44 38.31 -1.24
N ARG A 98 31.25 37.67 -1.17
CA ARG A 98 30.63 37.23 0.09
C ARG A 98 30.55 35.71 0.20
N SER A 99 31.63 35.03 -0.20
CA SER A 99 31.63 33.57 -0.35
C SER A 99 31.21 32.82 0.91
N ARG A 100 31.62 33.30 2.10
CA ARG A 100 31.23 32.69 3.39
C ARG A 100 29.72 32.77 3.65
N GLN A 101 29.11 33.92 3.38
CA GLN A 101 27.65 34.09 3.57
C GLN A 101 26.87 33.30 2.55
N SER A 102 27.31 33.26 1.29
CA SER A 102 26.71 32.48 0.24
C SER A 102 26.85 30.98 0.50
N ALA A 103 28.01 30.52 0.98
CA ALA A 103 28.22 29.12 1.36
C ALA A 103 27.32 28.71 2.52
N LEU A 104 27.11 29.57 3.52
CA LEU A 104 26.19 29.26 4.62
C LEU A 104 24.74 29.20 4.20
N LEU A 105 24.31 30.06 3.28
CA LEU A 105 22.98 30.03 2.66
C LEU A 105 22.76 28.74 1.87
N VAL A 106 23.75 28.35 1.04
CA VAL A 106 23.69 27.11 0.24
C VAL A 106 23.68 25.89 1.17
N ALA A 107 24.51 25.88 2.22
CA ALA A 107 24.52 24.80 3.19
C ALA A 107 23.18 24.69 3.93
N GLY A 108 22.56 25.79 4.35
CA GLY A 108 21.23 25.80 4.94
C GLY A 108 20.16 25.24 3.98
N LEU A 109 20.21 25.65 2.72
CA LEU A 109 19.28 25.14 1.69
C LEU A 109 19.47 23.64 1.44
N LEU A 110 20.72 23.17 1.40
CA LEU A 110 21.03 21.75 1.23
C LEU A 110 20.53 20.92 2.41
N VAL A 111 20.75 21.38 3.65
CA VAL A 111 20.25 20.70 4.86
C VAL A 111 18.73 20.63 4.84
N THR A 112 18.06 21.75 4.55
CA THR A 112 16.59 21.79 4.47
C THR A 112 16.07 20.85 3.36
N SER A 113 16.68 20.88 2.18
CA SER A 113 16.34 19.97 1.08
C SER A 113 16.56 18.51 1.46
N ALA A 114 17.68 18.18 2.13
CA ALA A 114 17.96 16.82 2.58
C ALA A 114 16.94 16.34 3.61
N ILE A 115 16.51 17.19 4.55
CA ILE A 115 15.47 16.83 5.53
C ILE A 115 14.14 16.55 4.86
N ILE A 116 13.72 17.42 3.92
CA ILE A 116 12.46 17.23 3.19
C ILE A 116 12.52 15.94 2.35
N THR A 117 13.60 15.71 1.61
CA THR A 117 13.77 14.51 0.79
C THR A 117 13.79 13.25 1.65
N SER A 118 14.51 13.27 2.78
CA SER A 118 14.56 12.15 3.73
C SER A 118 13.17 11.83 4.29
N SER A 119 12.41 12.86 4.66
CA SER A 119 11.04 12.68 5.16
C SER A 119 10.10 12.07 4.13
N LEU A 120 10.20 12.48 2.86
CA LEU A 120 9.41 11.90 1.76
C LEU A 120 9.80 10.45 1.51
N VAL A 121 11.10 10.13 1.46
CA VAL A 121 11.57 8.75 1.27
C VAL A 121 11.12 7.83 2.39
N VAL A 122 11.17 8.30 3.65
CA VAL A 122 10.67 7.52 4.79
C VAL A 122 9.17 7.30 4.68
N GLY A 123 8.40 8.32 4.26
CA GLY A 123 6.95 8.20 4.03
C GLY A 123 6.62 7.17 2.95
N ASP A 124 7.24 7.26 1.79
CA ASP A 124 7.05 6.30 0.68
C ASP A 124 7.47 4.88 1.07
N SER A 125 8.60 4.75 1.79
CA SER A 125 9.07 3.44 2.25
C SER A 125 8.12 2.81 3.27
N LEU A 126 7.55 3.61 4.18
CA LEU A 126 6.58 3.14 5.15
C LEU A 126 5.29 2.68 4.47
N ASP A 127 4.77 3.47 3.53
CA ASP A 127 3.56 3.15 2.77
C ASP A 127 3.75 1.86 1.95
N ALA A 128 4.87 1.73 1.26
CA ALA A 128 5.22 0.52 0.52
C ALA A 128 5.34 -0.72 1.44
N THR A 129 5.96 -0.56 2.62
CA THR A 129 6.08 -1.64 3.59
C THR A 129 4.73 -2.05 4.15
N MET A 130 3.89 -1.08 4.54
CA MET A 130 2.54 -1.36 5.04
C MET A 130 1.67 -2.03 3.98
N SER A 131 1.70 -1.55 2.74
CA SER A 131 0.97 -2.16 1.62
C SER A 131 1.44 -3.59 1.36
N SER A 132 2.76 -3.82 1.37
CA SER A 132 3.34 -5.16 1.20
C SER A 132 2.97 -6.11 2.34
N GLU A 133 2.95 -5.64 3.60
CA GLU A 133 2.49 -6.45 4.73
C GLU A 133 1.00 -6.77 4.67
N ILE A 134 0.17 -5.79 4.29
CA ILE A 134 -1.27 -6.01 4.13
C ILE A 134 -1.52 -7.03 3.01
N GLU A 135 -0.85 -6.90 1.87
CA GLU A 135 -0.96 -7.83 0.75
C GLU A 135 -0.47 -9.23 1.13
N ALA A 136 0.63 -9.34 1.90
CA ALA A 136 1.12 -10.62 2.40
C ALA A 136 0.14 -11.29 3.38
N VAL A 137 -0.54 -10.52 4.25
CA VAL A 137 -1.49 -11.04 5.24
C VAL A 137 -2.84 -11.41 4.63
N TYR A 138 -3.40 -10.53 3.80
CA TYR A 138 -4.77 -10.70 3.29
C TYR A 138 -4.82 -11.28 1.88
N GLY A 139 -3.67 -11.30 1.15
CA GLY A 139 -3.59 -11.82 -0.21
C GLY A 139 -4.55 -11.08 -1.14
N GLU A 140 -5.43 -11.84 -1.82
CA GLU A 140 -6.44 -11.30 -2.73
C GLU A 140 -7.72 -10.82 -2.01
N THR A 141 -7.74 -10.81 -0.67
CA THR A 141 -8.92 -10.42 0.11
C THR A 141 -8.97 -8.91 0.29
N ASP A 142 -9.88 -8.24 -0.39
CA ASP A 142 -10.06 -6.78 -0.31
C ASP A 142 -10.88 -6.34 0.90
N VAL A 143 -11.88 -7.14 1.31
CA VAL A 143 -12.83 -6.79 2.37
C VAL A 143 -13.25 -8.01 3.15
N ILE A 144 -13.18 -7.91 4.47
CA ILE A 144 -13.74 -8.88 5.42
C ILE A 144 -14.93 -8.24 6.11
N ILE A 145 -16.08 -8.92 6.08
CA ILE A 145 -17.31 -8.46 6.72
C ILE A 145 -17.63 -9.39 7.86
N THR A 146 -17.59 -8.88 9.08
CA THR A 146 -17.92 -9.62 10.30
C THR A 146 -19.10 -8.95 11.03
N HIS A 147 -19.86 -9.73 11.77
CA HIS A 147 -20.90 -9.22 12.64
C HIS A 147 -20.42 -9.28 14.09
N LYS A 148 -20.29 -8.11 14.72
CA LYS A 148 -19.80 -8.02 16.10
C LYS A 148 -20.88 -7.53 17.05
N ASP A 149 -20.95 -8.12 18.23
CA ASP A 149 -21.73 -7.56 19.32
C ASP A 149 -21.12 -6.21 19.73
N GLN A 150 -21.91 -5.15 19.63
CA GLN A 150 -21.48 -3.78 19.95
C GLN A 150 -21.02 -3.61 21.41
N ARG A 151 -21.46 -4.47 22.31
CA ARG A 151 -21.14 -4.37 23.74
C ARG A 151 -19.90 -5.15 24.13
N THR A 152 -19.72 -6.33 23.59
CA THR A 152 -18.64 -7.26 23.96
C THR A 152 -17.51 -7.26 22.94
N GLY A 153 -17.77 -6.82 21.70
CA GLY A 153 -16.84 -6.89 20.59
C GLY A 153 -16.61 -8.31 20.04
N LEU A 154 -17.36 -9.29 20.55
CA LEU A 154 -17.27 -10.69 20.10
C LEU A 154 -17.95 -10.85 18.74
N ASP A 155 -17.40 -11.74 17.94
CA ASP A 155 -18.00 -12.11 16.67
C ASP A 155 -19.29 -12.93 16.91
N LEU A 156 -20.35 -12.56 16.19
CA LEU A 156 -21.64 -13.20 16.25
C LEU A 156 -21.89 -13.99 14.98
N ASP A 157 -22.50 -15.15 15.14
CA ASP A 157 -22.90 -16.00 14.04
C ASP A 157 -23.96 -15.32 13.17
N ILE A 158 -23.79 -15.37 11.86
CA ILE A 158 -24.69 -14.83 10.86
C ILE A 158 -25.23 -15.99 10.00
N SER A 159 -26.53 -15.96 9.66
CA SER A 159 -27.08 -16.96 8.74
C SER A 159 -26.42 -16.86 7.38
N GLN A 160 -25.90 -17.98 6.87
CA GLN A 160 -25.27 -18.12 5.55
C GLN A 160 -26.21 -17.67 4.42
N ASN A 161 -27.53 -17.86 4.57
CA ASN A 161 -28.50 -17.39 3.60
C ASN A 161 -28.58 -15.86 3.52
N LEU A 162 -28.38 -15.15 4.64
CA LEU A 162 -28.34 -13.69 4.69
C LEU A 162 -27.06 -13.15 4.05
N THR A 163 -25.91 -13.74 4.36
CA THR A 163 -24.62 -13.37 3.78
C THR A 163 -24.57 -13.65 2.28
N SER A 164 -25.17 -14.75 1.82
CA SER A 164 -25.32 -15.08 0.39
C SER A 164 -26.11 -14.01 -0.38
N LYS A 165 -27.22 -13.52 0.20
CA LYS A 165 -27.98 -12.40 -0.40
C LYS A 165 -27.16 -11.12 -0.44
N PHE A 166 -26.39 -10.86 0.59
CA PHE A 166 -25.54 -9.69 0.64
C PHE A 166 -24.42 -9.77 -0.38
N GLY A 167 -23.69 -10.88 -0.45
CA GLY A 167 -22.63 -11.14 -1.44
C GLY A 167 -23.15 -11.02 -2.88
N SER A 168 -24.30 -11.64 -3.18
CA SER A 168 -24.91 -11.54 -4.51
C SER A 168 -25.32 -10.09 -4.86
N THR A 169 -25.76 -9.31 -3.89
CA THR A 169 -26.08 -7.89 -4.08
C THR A 169 -24.82 -7.07 -4.38
N LEU A 170 -23.72 -7.30 -3.66
CA LEU A 170 -22.44 -6.64 -3.92
C LEU A 170 -21.89 -7.00 -5.31
N SER A 171 -21.98 -8.27 -5.69
CA SER A 171 -21.57 -8.72 -7.03
C SER A 171 -22.40 -8.10 -8.14
N SER A 172 -23.72 -8.01 -7.95
CA SER A 172 -24.62 -7.39 -8.94
C SER A 172 -24.35 -5.89 -9.12
N LYS A 173 -23.83 -5.21 -8.10
CA LYS A 173 -23.41 -3.80 -8.14
C LYS A 173 -21.96 -3.61 -8.64
N GLY A 174 -21.25 -4.69 -8.96
CA GLY A 174 -19.87 -4.63 -9.42
C GLY A 174 -18.85 -4.23 -8.34
N VAL A 175 -19.22 -4.34 -7.05
CA VAL A 175 -18.33 -4.01 -5.93
C VAL A 175 -17.32 -5.13 -5.68
N THR A 176 -17.73 -6.38 -5.83
CA THR A 176 -16.87 -7.55 -5.72
C THR A 176 -17.06 -8.50 -6.89
N LYS A 177 -16.01 -9.23 -7.27
CA LYS A 177 -16.08 -10.29 -8.27
C LYS A 177 -16.32 -11.64 -7.62
N ASN A 178 -15.62 -11.89 -6.52
CA ASN A 178 -15.67 -13.14 -5.78
C ASN A 178 -15.99 -12.83 -4.32
N TRP A 179 -16.71 -13.71 -3.67
CA TRP A 179 -16.95 -13.67 -2.24
C TRP A 179 -17.08 -15.11 -1.75
N GLU A 180 -16.66 -15.35 -0.54
CA GLU A 180 -16.77 -16.66 0.11
C GLU A 180 -17.21 -16.51 1.55
N HIS A 181 -17.81 -17.54 2.11
CA HIS A 181 -18.14 -17.61 3.50
C HIS A 181 -16.95 -18.13 4.33
N GLY A 182 -16.80 -17.59 5.53
CA GLY A 182 -15.84 -18.06 6.51
C GLY A 182 -16.46 -18.22 7.88
N LEU A 183 -15.87 -19.09 8.69
CA LEU A 183 -16.14 -19.21 10.12
C LEU A 183 -14.81 -19.09 10.87
N GLU A 184 -14.74 -18.15 11.81
CA GLU A 184 -13.59 -17.96 12.68
C GLU A 184 -13.95 -18.35 14.13
N THR A 185 -13.11 -19.17 14.76
CA THR A 185 -13.28 -19.57 16.15
C THR A 185 -11.92 -19.56 16.85
N ILE A 186 -11.88 -19.08 18.09
CA ILE A 186 -10.67 -19.16 18.92
C ILE A 186 -10.62 -20.52 19.58
N VAL A 187 -9.50 -21.20 19.47
CA VAL A 187 -9.33 -22.58 19.91
C VAL A 187 -7.99 -22.78 20.61
N THR A 188 -7.92 -23.84 21.41
CA THR A 188 -6.66 -24.35 21.93
C THR A 188 -6.26 -25.60 21.14
N MET A 189 -5.05 -25.63 20.62
CA MET A 189 -4.48 -26.79 19.94
C MET A 189 -3.46 -27.46 20.84
N ASN A 190 -3.54 -28.79 20.95
CA ASN A 190 -2.59 -29.60 21.71
C ASN A 190 -2.00 -30.68 20.78
N SER A 191 -0.68 -30.84 20.84
CA SER A 191 0.02 -31.94 20.21
C SER A 191 -0.03 -33.20 21.04
N SER A 192 0.14 -34.37 20.44
CA SER A 192 0.35 -35.66 21.13
C SER A 192 1.48 -35.63 22.13
N ASP A 193 2.51 -34.81 21.90
CA ASP A 193 3.71 -34.69 22.74
C ASP A 193 3.53 -33.73 23.93
N GLY A 194 2.29 -33.24 24.14
CA GLY A 194 1.93 -32.40 25.29
C GLY A 194 2.22 -30.90 25.09
N LYS A 195 2.62 -30.46 23.88
CA LYS A 195 2.73 -29.05 23.56
C LYS A 195 1.36 -28.47 23.27
N ALA A 196 1.13 -27.25 23.71
CA ALA A 196 -0.16 -26.59 23.59
C ALA A 196 -0.03 -25.15 23.13
N THR A 197 -0.92 -24.75 22.23
CA THR A 197 -1.11 -23.37 21.80
C THR A 197 -2.51 -22.90 22.26
N PRO A 198 -2.58 -22.08 23.31
CA PRO A 198 -3.85 -21.79 24.00
C PRO A 198 -4.75 -20.80 23.26
N SER A 199 -4.27 -20.10 22.25
CA SER A 199 -5.01 -19.04 21.56
C SER A 199 -4.72 -19.09 20.05
N ALA A 200 -5.05 -20.21 19.44
CA ALA A 200 -5.00 -20.35 17.99
C ALA A 200 -6.33 -19.93 17.36
N LYS A 201 -6.26 -19.49 16.13
CA LYS A 201 -7.44 -19.20 15.32
C LYS A 201 -7.78 -20.39 14.43
N TRP A 202 -9.02 -20.80 14.45
CA TRP A 202 -9.55 -21.80 13.55
C TRP A 202 -10.38 -21.10 12.47
N PHE A 203 -9.90 -21.15 11.25
CA PHE A 203 -10.57 -20.64 10.05
C PHE A 203 -11.17 -21.79 9.27
N ALA A 204 -12.40 -21.62 8.83
CA ALA A 204 -13.06 -22.54 7.92
C ALA A 204 -13.62 -21.79 6.71
N TYR A 205 -13.34 -22.29 5.51
CA TYR A 205 -13.73 -21.66 4.25
C TYR A 205 -14.44 -22.66 3.31
N GLU A 206 -15.31 -22.14 2.43
CA GLU A 206 -16.05 -22.99 1.46
C GLU A 206 -15.09 -23.68 0.46
N ASP A 207 -14.11 -22.97 -0.02
CA ASP A 207 -13.17 -23.46 -1.03
C ASP A 207 -11.91 -24.13 -0.43
N TRP A 208 -11.97 -24.56 0.84
CA TRP A 208 -10.86 -25.20 1.51
C TRP A 208 -11.00 -26.71 1.52
N ASN A 209 -9.89 -27.42 1.24
CA ASN A 209 -9.87 -28.88 1.24
C ASN A 209 -8.84 -29.40 2.25
N GLY A 210 -9.26 -30.34 3.09
CA GLY A 210 -8.40 -30.97 4.09
C GLY A 210 -8.20 -30.13 5.35
N ILE A 211 -7.30 -30.57 6.22
CA ILE A 211 -6.99 -29.96 7.50
C ILE A 211 -5.55 -29.45 7.45
N ALA A 212 -5.39 -28.13 7.46
CA ALA A 212 -4.09 -27.52 7.39
C ALA A 212 -3.78 -26.68 8.61
N VAL A 213 -2.51 -26.60 8.99
CA VAL A 213 -2.02 -25.67 9.99
C VAL A 213 -1.01 -24.73 9.34
N ASN A 214 -0.92 -23.49 9.84
CA ASN A 214 0.12 -22.60 9.37
C ASN A 214 1.48 -22.97 9.98
N LYS A 215 2.53 -22.42 9.38
CA LYS A 215 3.90 -22.67 9.81
C LYS A 215 4.16 -22.35 11.28
N VAL A 216 3.53 -21.29 11.83
CA VAL A 216 3.66 -20.92 13.23
C VAL A 216 3.09 -22.00 14.15
N ALA A 217 1.89 -22.50 13.83
CA ALA A 217 1.27 -23.59 14.61
C ALA A 217 2.09 -24.88 14.52
N SER A 218 2.64 -25.22 13.33
CA SER A 218 3.51 -26.37 13.14
C SER A 218 4.78 -26.27 13.97
N GLU A 219 5.43 -25.11 14.01
CA GLU A 219 6.65 -24.88 14.81
C GLU A 219 6.38 -24.86 16.30
N GLU A 220 5.30 -24.21 16.78
CA GLU A 220 4.96 -24.14 18.21
C GLU A 220 4.55 -25.49 18.79
N LEU A 221 3.80 -26.27 18.02
CA LEU A 221 3.34 -27.60 18.43
C LEU A 221 4.33 -28.72 18.11
N GLU A 222 5.38 -28.43 17.30
CA GLU A 222 6.32 -29.38 16.73
C GLU A 222 5.62 -30.52 15.98
N VAL A 223 4.62 -30.18 15.17
CA VAL A 223 3.80 -31.12 14.39
C VAL A 223 4.09 -30.99 12.90
N SER A 224 3.91 -32.10 12.20
CA SER A 224 4.11 -32.24 10.75
C SER A 224 2.86 -32.86 10.10
N VAL A 225 2.88 -32.96 8.77
CA VAL A 225 1.83 -33.63 8.02
C VAL A 225 1.72 -35.09 8.45
N GLY A 226 0.50 -35.53 8.77
CA GLY A 226 0.18 -36.86 9.27
C GLY A 226 0.06 -36.95 10.79
N ASP A 227 0.51 -35.95 11.54
CA ASP A 227 0.38 -35.92 12.99
C ASP A 227 -1.06 -35.58 13.41
N VAL A 228 -1.42 -36.02 14.61
CA VAL A 228 -2.73 -35.77 15.19
C VAL A 228 -2.64 -34.65 16.23
N ILE A 229 -3.48 -33.65 16.09
CA ILE A 229 -3.68 -32.59 17.06
C ILE A 229 -5.04 -32.71 17.73
N MET A 230 -5.11 -32.40 19.00
CA MET A 230 -6.39 -32.26 19.75
C MET A 230 -6.78 -30.79 19.74
N LEU A 231 -7.94 -30.53 19.19
CA LEU A 231 -8.55 -29.20 19.15
C LEU A 231 -9.54 -29.08 20.30
N LYS A 232 -9.50 -27.96 21.03
CA LYS A 232 -10.45 -27.64 22.09
C LYS A 232 -11.05 -26.28 21.90
N TRP A 233 -12.35 -26.14 22.09
CA TRP A 233 -13.04 -24.86 22.04
C TRP A 233 -14.19 -24.83 23.04
N TYR A 234 -14.70 -23.64 23.31
CA TYR A 234 -15.84 -23.44 24.16
C TYR A 234 -17.06 -23.08 23.35
N ASP A 235 -18.15 -23.75 23.58
CA ASP A 235 -19.43 -23.49 22.96
C ASP A 235 -20.48 -23.14 24.05
N SER A 236 -21.38 -22.21 23.70
CA SER A 236 -22.44 -21.78 24.63
C SER A 236 -23.69 -22.61 24.42
N ASN A 237 -24.16 -23.26 25.47
CA ASN A 237 -25.46 -23.93 25.46
C ASN A 237 -26.59 -22.91 25.35
N SER A 238 -27.80 -23.40 25.03
CA SER A 238 -29.07 -22.66 25.09
C SER A 238 -29.31 -21.92 26.42
N ASP A 239 -28.72 -22.42 27.50
CA ASP A 239 -28.82 -21.84 28.84
C ASP A 239 -27.70 -20.84 29.17
N GLY A 240 -26.81 -20.56 28.21
CA GLY A 240 -25.68 -19.63 28.36
C GLY A 240 -24.49 -20.21 29.13
N GLU A 241 -24.48 -21.52 29.42
CA GLU A 241 -23.33 -22.17 30.04
C GLU A 241 -22.30 -22.53 28.96
N LEU A 242 -21.00 -22.20 29.21
CA LEU A 242 -19.89 -22.58 28.36
C LEU A 242 -19.56 -24.06 28.59
N LYS A 243 -19.63 -24.84 27.52
CA LYS A 243 -19.16 -26.23 27.50
C LYS A 243 -17.91 -26.37 26.70
N GLU A 244 -16.93 -27.06 27.26
CA GLU A 244 -15.72 -27.47 26.57
C GLU A 244 -16.05 -28.59 25.57
N LYS A 245 -15.74 -28.39 24.32
CA LYS A 245 -15.77 -29.39 23.25
C LYS A 245 -14.36 -29.68 22.78
N PHE A 246 -14.11 -30.89 22.34
CA PHE A 246 -12.81 -31.29 21.80
C PHE A 246 -12.98 -32.27 20.64
N THR A 247 -12.02 -32.28 19.74
CA THR A 247 -11.91 -33.25 18.64
C THR A 247 -10.47 -33.48 18.28
N ASN A 248 -10.19 -34.66 17.71
CA ASN A 248 -8.86 -34.98 17.20
C ASN A 248 -8.84 -34.82 15.67
N LEU A 249 -7.84 -34.13 15.17
CA LEU A 249 -7.69 -33.83 13.75
C LEU A 249 -6.32 -34.29 13.27
N THR A 250 -6.27 -34.90 12.08
CA THR A 250 -5.02 -35.27 11.43
C THR A 250 -4.63 -34.19 10.43
N ILE A 251 -3.42 -33.67 10.56
CA ILE A 251 -2.90 -32.62 9.69
C ILE A 251 -2.64 -33.19 8.30
N SER A 252 -3.28 -32.65 7.28
CA SER A 252 -3.06 -33.01 5.89
C SER A 252 -2.03 -32.12 5.20
N GLU A 253 -1.84 -30.88 5.68
CA GLU A 253 -0.94 -29.91 5.07
C GLU A 253 -0.40 -28.90 6.09
N VAL A 254 0.83 -28.42 5.87
CA VAL A 254 1.39 -27.26 6.56
C VAL A 254 1.57 -26.14 5.55
N ILE A 255 0.83 -25.05 5.73
CA ILE A 255 0.81 -23.93 4.79
C ILE A 255 1.79 -22.82 5.18
N THR A 256 2.28 -22.12 4.17
CA THR A 256 3.13 -20.94 4.35
C THR A 256 2.37 -19.77 4.97
N MET A 257 3.10 -18.77 5.46
CA MET A 257 2.53 -17.57 6.08
C MET A 257 2.19 -16.50 5.02
N ASP A 258 1.63 -16.92 3.88
CA ASP A 258 1.24 -16.04 2.79
C ASP A 258 -0.28 -16.14 2.58
N GLY A 259 -0.92 -15.01 2.27
CA GLY A 259 -2.36 -14.95 2.00
C GLY A 259 -3.19 -15.51 3.16
N LYS A 260 -4.09 -16.48 2.89
CA LYS A 260 -4.96 -17.07 3.93
C LYS A 260 -4.17 -17.60 5.14
N GLY A 261 -2.94 -18.11 4.95
CA GLY A 261 -2.10 -18.65 6.03
C GLY A 261 -1.67 -17.62 7.06
N SER A 262 -1.64 -16.34 6.72
CA SER A 262 -1.28 -15.24 7.60
C SER A 262 -2.47 -14.41 8.11
N MET A 263 -3.71 -14.73 7.74
CA MET A 263 -4.91 -14.00 8.20
C MET A 263 -5.08 -13.97 9.73
N SER A 264 -4.52 -14.94 10.45
CA SER A 264 -4.48 -14.92 11.92
C SER A 264 -3.53 -13.84 12.49
N GLY A 265 -2.68 -13.27 11.66
CA GLY A 265 -1.55 -12.41 12.02
C GLY A 265 -0.23 -13.09 11.74
N THR A 266 0.80 -12.33 11.42
CA THR A 266 2.13 -12.83 10.97
C THR A 266 2.86 -13.73 11.97
N ARG A 267 2.39 -13.81 13.21
CA ARG A 267 2.99 -14.62 14.31
C ARG A 267 1.97 -15.41 15.09
N SER A 268 0.75 -15.53 14.60
CA SER A 268 -0.32 -16.22 15.32
C SER A 268 -0.55 -17.60 14.72
N PRO A 269 -0.64 -18.66 15.57
CA PRO A 269 -0.96 -20.00 15.13
C PRO A 269 -2.38 -20.07 14.59
N ALA A 270 -2.56 -20.82 13.50
CA ALA A 270 -3.86 -21.01 12.86
C ALA A 270 -4.07 -22.41 12.33
N LEU A 271 -5.32 -22.81 12.33
CA LEU A 271 -5.87 -24.04 11.75
C LEU A 271 -6.85 -23.67 10.64
N PHE A 272 -6.85 -24.42 9.55
CA PHE A 272 -7.72 -24.24 8.40
C PHE A 272 -8.43 -25.55 8.06
N THR A 273 -9.75 -25.46 7.86
CA THR A 273 -10.59 -26.61 7.54
C THR A 273 -11.67 -26.23 6.53
N PRO A 274 -12.31 -27.22 5.88
CA PRO A 274 -13.55 -26.97 5.11
C PRO A 274 -14.64 -26.38 6.01
N LEU A 275 -15.45 -25.48 5.45
CA LEU A 275 -16.55 -24.83 6.18
C LEU A 275 -17.57 -25.84 6.70
N ASP A 276 -18.01 -26.76 5.84
CA ASP A 276 -19.01 -27.79 6.20
C ASP A 276 -18.54 -28.65 7.38
N PHE A 277 -17.24 -28.99 7.40
CA PHE A 277 -16.61 -29.75 8.48
C PHE A 277 -16.64 -28.99 9.80
N ALA A 278 -16.31 -27.69 9.77
CA ALA A 278 -16.31 -26.86 10.96
C ALA A 278 -17.73 -26.62 11.50
N GLN A 279 -18.70 -26.42 10.60
CA GLN A 279 -20.11 -26.27 10.94
C GLN A 279 -20.67 -27.54 11.58
N ASP A 280 -20.31 -28.72 11.07
CA ASP A 280 -20.73 -30.01 11.61
C ASP A 280 -20.22 -30.22 13.05
N ILE A 281 -18.92 -30.00 13.27
CA ILE A 281 -18.29 -30.20 14.59
C ILE A 281 -18.77 -29.15 15.62
N GLN A 282 -19.03 -27.92 15.20
CA GLN A 282 -19.45 -26.85 16.07
C GLN A 282 -20.98 -26.79 16.27
N ASP A 283 -21.77 -27.65 15.64
CA ASP A 283 -23.25 -27.61 15.59
C ASP A 283 -23.80 -26.27 15.04
N LYS A 284 -23.06 -25.62 14.12
CA LYS A 284 -23.39 -24.32 13.53
C LYS A 284 -23.84 -24.39 12.09
N PHE A 285 -24.67 -25.37 11.74
CA PHE A 285 -25.14 -25.56 10.37
C PHE A 285 -25.82 -24.32 9.80
N GLY A 286 -25.30 -23.84 8.65
CA GLY A 286 -25.83 -22.66 7.96
C GLY A 286 -25.51 -21.33 8.63
N PHE A 287 -24.53 -21.28 9.54
CA PHE A 287 -24.03 -20.09 10.15
C PHE A 287 -22.56 -19.84 9.83
N VAL A 288 -22.18 -18.56 9.70
CA VAL A 288 -20.83 -18.03 9.46
C VAL A 288 -20.63 -16.78 10.31
N ASN A 289 -19.40 -16.26 10.44
CA ASN A 289 -19.16 -15.05 11.23
C ASN A 289 -18.13 -14.10 10.61
#